data_1543e46d841e0dfe2bbdcbb25c218c94
#
_entry.id   1543e46d841e0dfe2bbdcbb25c218c94
#
_cell.length_a   1.000
_cell.length_b   1.000
_cell.length_c   1.000
_cell.angle_alpha   90.00
_cell.angle_beta   90.00
_cell.angle_gamma   90.00
#
_symmetry.space_group_name_H-M   'P 1'
#
loop_
_entity.id
_entity.type
_entity.pdbx_description
1 polymer ?
#
loop_
_entity_poly.entity_id
_entity_poly.type
_entity_poly.pdbx_seq_one_letter_code
_entity_poly.pdbx_strand_id
1 'polypeptide(L)'
;MFAHMSYHFLSGGCGIKPLMDIWIMEHKMGITYECAKELLEKAGIFQFATEISNIAEICFSGKPKDEFSDTILSYIFSGGVYGTSQNKIAVKKSKSKSTLLYAFQRLFLPYKSIVILYPILHKLPFLLPFCWIARWCKMLFGGKAKHIIRELKTANTVSDDKINTITLMRERLGL
;
A
#
# COMPACT_ATOMS: atom_id res chain seq x y z
N MET A 1 6.09 15.23 -1.24
CA MET A 1 4.75 14.98 -0.69
C MET A 1 4.06 13.79 -1.39
N PHE A 2 3.75 13.86 -2.67
CA PHE A 2 3.03 12.82 -3.42
C PHE A 2 3.65 11.43 -3.34
N ALA A 3 4.97 11.28 -3.52
CA ALA A 3 5.65 9.99 -3.42
C ALA A 3 5.50 9.35 -2.02
N HIS A 4 5.56 10.14 -0.97
CA HIS A 4 5.34 9.66 0.39
C HIS A 4 3.88 9.21 0.60
N MET A 5 2.93 10.00 0.10
CA MET A 5 1.52 9.66 0.19
C MET A 5 1.17 8.41 -0.62
N SER A 6 1.69 8.26 -1.85
CA SER A 6 1.47 7.06 -2.68
C SER A 6 2.01 5.79 -2.00
N TYR A 7 3.18 5.88 -1.37
CA TYR A 7 3.73 4.77 -0.58
C TYR A 7 2.80 4.37 0.58
N HIS A 8 2.30 5.33 1.35
CA HIS A 8 1.35 5.04 2.44
C HIS A 8 0.02 4.51 1.91
N PHE A 9 -0.48 5.06 0.81
CA PHE A 9 -1.69 4.59 0.16
C PHE A 9 -1.58 3.10 -0.23
N LEU A 10 -0.45 2.71 -0.85
CA LEU A 10 -0.14 1.32 -1.19
C LEU A 10 0.22 0.45 0.03
N SER A 11 0.47 1.04 1.17
CA SER A 11 0.81 0.34 2.42
C SER A 11 -0.39 0.15 3.36
N GLY A 12 -1.60 0.49 2.92
CA GLY A 12 -2.84 0.25 3.66
C GLY A 12 -3.59 1.49 4.13
N GLY A 13 -3.21 2.65 3.67
CA GLY A 13 -3.90 3.92 3.88
C GLY A 13 -3.01 5.04 4.40
N CYS A 14 -3.50 6.25 4.21
CA CYS A 14 -2.93 7.48 4.75
C CYS A 14 -4.08 8.28 5.39
N GLY A 15 -3.73 9.17 6.34
CA GLY A 15 -4.72 10.06 6.95
C GLY A 15 -5.04 11.27 6.08
N ILE A 16 -5.94 12.12 6.59
CA ILE A 16 -6.37 13.36 5.91
C ILE A 16 -5.25 14.41 5.82
N LYS A 17 -4.28 14.38 6.73
CA LYS A 17 -3.23 15.39 6.82
C LYS A 17 -2.46 15.59 5.50
N PRO A 18 -1.99 14.54 4.79
CA PRO A 18 -1.33 14.73 3.50
C PRO A 18 -2.18 15.46 2.45
N LEU A 19 -3.50 15.25 2.44
CA LEU A 19 -4.40 16.00 1.55
C LEU A 19 -4.42 17.49 1.91
N MET A 20 -4.50 17.80 3.20
CA MET A 20 -4.45 19.18 3.69
C MET A 20 -3.12 19.85 3.34
N ASP A 21 -2.01 19.14 3.53
CA ASP A 21 -0.67 19.64 3.22
C ASP A 21 -0.52 19.93 1.70
N ILE A 22 -1.08 19.06 0.84
CA ILE A 22 -1.12 19.28 -0.62
C ILE A 22 -1.94 20.53 -0.96
N TRP A 23 -3.14 20.64 -0.42
CA TRP A 23 -3.99 21.81 -0.65
C TRP A 23 -3.31 23.11 -0.22
N ILE A 24 -2.64 23.13 0.95
CA ILE A 24 -1.88 24.30 1.42
C ILE A 24 -0.73 24.63 0.47
N MET A 25 0.02 23.63 0.00
CA MET A 25 1.10 23.84 -0.96
C MET A 25 0.59 24.50 -2.24
N GLU A 26 -0.53 24.03 -2.78
CA GLU A 26 -1.10 24.55 -4.01
C GLU A 26 -1.68 25.95 -3.84
N HIS A 27 -2.44 26.20 -2.75
CA HIS A 27 -3.19 27.47 -2.58
C HIS A 27 -2.41 28.57 -1.87
N LYS A 28 -1.50 28.22 -0.96
CA LYS A 28 -0.76 29.20 -0.18
C LYS A 28 0.66 29.43 -0.68
N MET A 29 1.26 28.41 -1.29
CA MET A 29 2.65 28.48 -1.76
C MET A 29 2.74 28.52 -3.29
N GLY A 30 1.66 28.30 -4.01
CA GLY A 30 1.64 28.26 -5.48
C GLY A 30 2.41 27.05 -6.06
N ILE A 31 2.69 26.04 -5.26
CA ILE A 31 3.45 24.85 -5.68
C ILE A 31 2.44 23.76 -6.03
N THR A 32 2.13 23.60 -7.30
CA THR A 32 1.23 22.56 -7.80
C THR A 32 1.99 21.30 -8.24
N TYR A 33 1.26 20.20 -8.46
CA TYR A 33 1.84 18.98 -9.03
C TYR A 33 2.44 19.21 -10.43
N GLU A 34 1.94 20.20 -11.18
CA GLU A 34 2.46 20.62 -12.49
C GLU A 34 3.93 21.07 -12.41
N CYS A 35 4.31 21.76 -11.32
CA CYS A 35 5.69 22.20 -11.09
C CYS A 35 6.69 21.04 -10.99
N ALA A 36 6.21 19.83 -10.67
CA ALA A 36 7.02 18.62 -10.52
C ALA A 36 6.69 17.55 -11.58
N LYS A 37 6.02 17.92 -12.67
CA LYS A 37 5.49 16.98 -13.68
C LYS A 37 6.51 15.96 -14.14
N GLU A 38 7.67 16.38 -14.64
CA GLU A 38 8.71 15.47 -15.13
C GLU A 38 9.19 14.45 -14.07
N LEU A 39 9.30 14.90 -12.81
CA LEU A 39 9.71 14.02 -11.72
C LEU A 39 8.62 13.02 -11.37
N LEU A 40 7.37 13.45 -11.37
CA LEU A 40 6.20 12.62 -11.10
C LEU A 40 5.98 11.59 -12.20
N GLU A 41 6.18 11.97 -13.47
CA GLU A 41 6.14 11.05 -14.62
C GLU A 41 7.26 10.01 -14.54
N LYS A 42 8.50 10.42 -14.29
CA LYS A 42 9.63 9.50 -14.08
C LYS A 42 9.41 8.54 -12.92
N ALA A 43 8.73 9.00 -11.87
CA ALA A 43 8.36 8.17 -10.73
C ALA A 43 7.10 7.30 -10.97
N GLY A 44 6.40 7.46 -12.11
CA GLY A 44 5.17 6.74 -12.44
C GLY A 44 3.98 7.08 -11.55
N ILE A 45 3.96 8.28 -10.95
CA ILE A 45 2.90 8.71 -10.00
C ILE A 45 2.25 10.04 -10.39
N PHE A 46 2.39 10.47 -11.65
CA PHE A 46 1.77 11.72 -12.10
C PHE A 46 0.25 11.66 -12.03
N GLN A 47 -0.35 10.57 -12.50
CA GLN A 47 -1.81 10.35 -12.41
C GLN A 47 -2.28 10.37 -10.95
N PHE A 48 -1.55 9.71 -10.04
CA PHE A 48 -1.84 9.77 -8.61
C PHE A 48 -1.82 11.21 -8.09
N ALA A 49 -0.81 11.99 -8.46
CA ALA A 49 -0.70 13.38 -8.00
C ALA A 49 -1.88 14.23 -8.48
N THR A 50 -2.28 14.11 -9.76
CA THR A 50 -3.42 14.80 -10.34
C THR A 50 -4.72 14.47 -9.61
N GLU A 51 -5.01 13.17 -9.41
CA GLU A 51 -6.25 12.75 -8.75
C GLU A 51 -6.29 13.16 -7.28
N ILE A 52 -5.16 13.04 -6.56
CA ILE A 52 -5.10 13.44 -5.14
C ILE A 52 -5.21 14.95 -4.96
N SER A 53 -4.65 15.78 -5.85
CA SER A 53 -4.87 17.23 -5.84
C SER A 53 -6.33 17.56 -6.05
N ASN A 54 -7.01 16.89 -6.99
CA ASN A 54 -8.46 17.09 -7.19
C ASN A 54 -9.27 16.69 -5.93
N ILE A 55 -8.90 15.61 -5.26
CA ILE A 55 -9.56 15.20 -3.99
C ILE A 55 -9.29 16.21 -2.86
N ALA A 56 -8.09 16.79 -2.81
CA ALA A 56 -7.78 17.88 -1.88
C ALA A 56 -8.66 19.11 -2.13
N GLU A 57 -8.89 19.47 -3.40
CA GLU A 57 -9.83 20.52 -3.80
C GLU A 57 -11.27 20.23 -3.35
N ILE A 58 -11.74 19.00 -3.55
CA ILE A 58 -13.07 18.56 -3.10
C ILE A 58 -13.20 18.71 -1.58
N CYS A 59 -12.16 18.33 -0.82
CA CYS A 59 -12.18 18.38 0.64
C CYS A 59 -12.16 19.80 1.20
N PHE A 60 -11.36 20.68 0.63
CA PHE A 60 -11.01 21.97 1.28
C PHE A 60 -11.48 23.19 0.52
N SER A 61 -11.84 23.06 -0.77
CA SER A 61 -12.38 24.15 -1.59
C SER A 61 -13.87 23.99 -1.90
N GLY A 62 -14.51 22.90 -1.46
CA GLY A 62 -15.94 22.68 -1.64
C GLY A 62 -16.35 22.27 -3.06
N LYS A 63 -15.45 21.73 -3.87
CA LYS A 63 -15.83 21.16 -5.17
C LYS A 63 -16.82 20.01 -5.00
N PRO A 64 -17.72 19.79 -5.96
CA PRO A 64 -18.68 18.69 -5.91
C PRO A 64 -17.96 17.34 -5.89
N LYS A 65 -18.48 16.43 -5.07
CA LYS A 65 -17.98 15.05 -5.00
C LYS A 65 -18.56 14.21 -6.12
N ASP A 66 -17.76 13.27 -6.61
CA ASP A 66 -18.20 12.17 -7.43
C ASP A 66 -18.07 10.83 -6.65
N GLU A 67 -18.61 9.76 -7.19
CA GLU A 67 -18.57 8.43 -6.58
C GLU A 67 -17.12 7.95 -6.29
N PHE A 68 -16.19 8.31 -7.16
CA PHE A 68 -14.80 7.94 -6.99
C PHE A 68 -14.12 8.70 -5.85
N SER A 69 -14.34 10.00 -5.76
CA SER A 69 -13.82 10.83 -4.66
C SER A 69 -14.40 10.39 -3.31
N ASP A 70 -15.68 10.05 -3.25
CA ASP A 70 -16.29 9.49 -2.03
C ASP A 70 -15.66 8.15 -1.64
N THR A 71 -15.35 7.30 -2.60
CA THR A 71 -14.68 6.01 -2.35
C THR A 71 -13.27 6.22 -1.78
N ILE A 72 -12.49 7.13 -2.36
CA ILE A 72 -11.14 7.44 -1.87
C ILE A 72 -11.19 8.09 -0.50
N LEU A 73 -12.09 9.03 -0.28
CA LEU A 73 -12.26 9.70 1.02
C LEU A 73 -12.66 8.69 2.10
N SER A 74 -13.59 7.79 1.79
CA SER A 74 -13.98 6.69 2.70
C SER A 74 -12.79 5.79 3.04
N TYR A 75 -11.93 5.48 2.06
CA TYR A 75 -10.70 4.72 2.28
C TYR A 75 -9.73 5.47 3.19
N ILE A 76 -9.51 6.78 2.96
CA ILE A 76 -8.63 7.63 3.76
C ILE A 76 -9.15 7.74 5.20
N PHE A 77 -10.43 8.03 5.39
CA PHE A 77 -11.02 8.19 6.72
C PHE A 77 -11.09 6.87 7.50
N SER A 78 -11.43 5.76 6.83
CA SER A 78 -11.47 4.43 7.48
C SER A 78 -10.09 3.91 7.86
N GLY A 79 -9.03 4.36 7.17
CA GLY A 79 -7.66 3.93 7.39
C GLY A 79 -6.98 4.62 8.59
N GLY A 80 -7.50 5.75 9.06
CA GLY A 80 -6.82 6.58 10.05
C GLY A 80 -5.43 7.03 9.57
N VAL A 81 -4.59 7.50 10.48
CA VAL A 81 -3.27 8.09 10.14
C VAL A 81 -2.29 7.09 9.51
N TYR A 82 -2.34 5.84 9.94
CA TYR A 82 -1.35 4.80 9.54
C TYR A 82 -1.93 3.64 8.74
N GLY A 83 -3.20 3.73 8.35
CA GLY A 83 -3.91 2.63 7.73
C GLY A 83 -4.25 1.49 8.69
N THR A 84 -5.15 0.61 8.27
CA THR A 84 -5.55 -0.55 9.05
C THR A 84 -4.82 -1.82 8.60
N SER A 85 -4.71 -2.81 9.50
CA SER A 85 -4.19 -4.14 9.12
C SER A 85 -5.04 -4.78 8.03
N GLN A 86 -6.35 -4.56 8.03
CA GLN A 86 -7.26 -5.05 6.98
C GLN A 86 -6.97 -4.41 5.63
N ASN A 87 -6.77 -3.08 5.57
CA ASN A 87 -6.42 -2.38 4.34
C ASN A 87 -5.06 -2.85 3.81
N LYS A 88 -4.06 -3.03 4.69
CA LYS A 88 -2.74 -3.59 4.31
C LYS A 88 -2.86 -4.97 3.66
N ILE A 89 -3.69 -5.83 4.23
CA ILE A 89 -3.93 -7.18 3.70
C ILE A 89 -4.70 -7.11 2.39
N ALA A 90 -5.74 -6.25 2.30
CA ALA A 90 -6.52 -6.06 1.09
C ALA A 90 -5.66 -5.55 -0.08
N VAL A 91 -4.77 -4.56 0.15
CA VAL A 91 -3.81 -4.10 -0.86
C VAL A 91 -2.85 -5.21 -1.29
N LYS A 92 -2.38 -6.04 -0.37
CA LYS A 92 -1.52 -7.19 -0.72
C LYS A 92 -2.29 -8.25 -1.53
N LYS A 93 -3.54 -8.52 -1.16
CA LYS A 93 -4.42 -9.45 -1.90
C LYS A 93 -4.78 -8.93 -3.28
N SER A 94 -5.02 -7.62 -3.45
CA SER A 94 -5.29 -7.03 -4.76
C SER A 94 -4.10 -7.16 -5.74
N LYS A 95 -2.89 -7.32 -5.23
CA LYS A 95 -1.69 -7.65 -6.01
C LYS A 95 -1.54 -9.15 -6.31
N SER A 96 -2.26 -10.01 -5.61
CA SER A 96 -2.16 -11.47 -5.69
C SER A 96 -3.46 -12.04 -6.23
N LYS A 97 -3.40 -12.76 -7.34
CA LYS A 97 -4.58 -13.36 -8.00
C LYS A 97 -5.31 -14.41 -7.14
N SER A 98 -4.78 -14.83 -5.97
CA SER A 98 -5.37 -15.85 -5.13
C SER A 98 -4.91 -15.73 -3.67
N THR A 99 -5.82 -16.01 -2.72
CA THR A 99 -5.50 -16.10 -1.28
C THR A 99 -4.47 -17.20 -1.00
N LEU A 100 -4.52 -18.30 -1.75
CA LEU A 100 -3.54 -19.39 -1.63
C LEU A 100 -2.15 -18.92 -2.08
N LEU A 101 -2.07 -18.17 -3.19
CA LEU A 101 -0.81 -17.61 -3.66
C LEU A 101 -0.25 -16.60 -2.66
N TYR A 102 -1.11 -15.76 -2.06
CA TYR A 102 -0.71 -14.86 -0.98
C TYR A 102 -0.12 -15.62 0.22
N ALA A 103 -0.81 -16.66 0.69
CA ALA A 103 -0.33 -17.50 1.80
C ALA A 103 1.00 -18.19 1.44
N PHE A 104 1.12 -18.71 0.22
CA PHE A 104 2.33 -19.33 -0.28
C PHE A 104 3.51 -18.34 -0.31
N GLN A 105 3.32 -17.15 -0.87
CA GLN A 105 4.34 -16.10 -0.89
C GLN A 105 4.74 -15.62 0.51
N ARG A 106 3.82 -15.71 1.47
CA ARG A 106 4.07 -15.37 2.87
C ARG A 106 4.92 -16.42 3.58
N LEU A 107 4.71 -17.70 3.24
CA LEU A 107 5.51 -18.82 3.76
C LEU A 107 6.87 -18.93 3.07
N PHE A 108 6.87 -18.86 1.73
CA PHE A 108 8.04 -18.96 0.87
C PHE A 108 8.39 -17.60 0.31
N LEU A 109 9.19 -16.83 1.06
CA LEU A 109 9.61 -15.52 0.58
C LEU A 109 10.38 -15.66 -0.74
N PRO A 110 10.10 -14.80 -1.74
CA PRO A 110 10.88 -14.78 -2.97
C PRO A 110 12.35 -14.45 -2.68
N TYR A 111 13.24 -14.92 -3.54
CA TYR A 111 14.70 -14.77 -3.40
C TYR A 111 15.11 -13.33 -3.06
N LYS A 112 14.56 -12.33 -3.78
CA LYS A 112 14.84 -10.90 -3.55
C LYS A 112 14.58 -10.45 -2.11
N SER A 113 13.59 -11.02 -1.44
CA SER A 113 13.23 -10.64 -0.07
C SER A 113 14.01 -11.44 0.98
N ILE A 114 14.28 -12.73 0.72
CA ILE A 114 14.97 -13.57 1.70
C ILE A 114 16.47 -13.28 1.76
N VAL A 115 17.07 -12.84 0.66
CA VAL A 115 18.46 -12.40 0.60
C VAL A 115 18.74 -11.24 1.56
N ILE A 116 17.79 -10.31 1.74
CA ILE A 116 17.92 -9.21 2.70
C ILE A 116 18.01 -9.73 4.15
N LEU A 117 17.30 -10.82 4.45
CA LEU A 117 17.31 -11.44 5.78
C LEU A 117 18.52 -12.37 5.99
N TYR A 118 19.00 -12.97 4.91
CA TYR A 118 20.12 -13.93 4.89
C TYR A 118 21.10 -13.58 3.78
N PRO A 119 22.02 -12.62 4.00
CA PRO A 119 22.97 -12.15 2.98
C PRO A 119 23.90 -13.23 2.42
N ILE A 120 24.05 -14.35 3.14
CA ILE A 120 24.84 -15.51 2.68
C ILE A 120 24.32 -16.08 1.33
N LEU A 121 23.04 -15.88 1.03
CA LEU A 121 22.44 -16.31 -0.24
C LEU A 121 23.01 -15.60 -1.47
N HIS A 122 23.67 -14.45 -1.32
CA HIS A 122 24.41 -13.81 -2.41
C HIS A 122 25.60 -14.67 -2.87
N LYS A 123 26.23 -15.40 -1.93
CA LYS A 123 27.39 -16.24 -2.23
C LYS A 123 26.97 -17.70 -2.53
N LEU A 124 25.92 -18.17 -1.85
CA LEU A 124 25.50 -19.57 -1.88
C LEU A 124 23.98 -19.69 -2.06
N PRO A 125 23.48 -19.44 -3.30
CA PRO A 125 22.03 -19.42 -3.56
C PRO A 125 21.33 -20.77 -3.34
N PHE A 126 22.04 -21.89 -3.42
CA PHE A 126 21.51 -23.22 -3.15
C PHE A 126 21.09 -23.45 -1.69
N LEU A 127 21.51 -22.58 -0.75
CA LEU A 127 21.07 -22.62 0.65
C LEU A 127 19.65 -22.04 0.85
N LEU A 128 18.98 -21.61 -0.20
CA LEU A 128 17.62 -21.04 -0.13
C LEU A 128 16.62 -21.91 0.65
N PRO A 129 16.50 -23.23 0.42
CA PRO A 129 15.60 -24.08 1.21
C PRO A 129 15.93 -24.10 2.71
N PHE A 130 17.21 -24.13 3.05
CA PHE A 130 17.65 -24.10 4.44
C PHE A 130 17.34 -22.76 5.13
N CYS A 131 17.46 -21.66 4.40
CA CYS A 131 17.08 -20.35 4.90
C CYS A 131 15.56 -20.23 5.14
N TRP A 132 14.72 -20.87 4.33
CA TRP A 132 13.28 -20.96 4.61
C TRP A 132 13.01 -21.76 5.88
N ILE A 133 13.63 -22.92 6.05
CA ILE A 133 13.49 -23.74 7.27
C ILE A 133 13.96 -22.97 8.51
N ALA A 134 15.16 -22.35 8.46
CA ALA A 134 15.68 -21.54 9.55
C ALA A 134 14.75 -20.38 9.91
N ARG A 135 14.15 -19.73 8.89
CA ARG A 135 13.16 -18.69 9.10
C ARG A 135 11.89 -19.22 9.76
N TRP A 136 11.39 -20.39 9.36
CA TRP A 136 10.22 -21.01 9.98
C TRP A 136 10.50 -21.41 11.43
N CYS A 137 11.63 -22.00 11.71
CA CYS A 137 12.06 -22.31 13.09
C CYS A 137 12.11 -21.02 13.92
N LYS A 138 12.78 -19.96 13.43
CA LYS A 138 12.84 -18.66 14.10
C LYS A 138 11.46 -18.03 14.32
N MET A 139 10.54 -18.25 13.39
CA MET A 139 9.18 -17.75 13.46
C MET A 139 8.35 -18.50 14.51
N LEU A 140 8.48 -19.84 14.58
CA LEU A 140 7.78 -20.69 15.54
C LEU A 140 8.28 -20.47 16.96
N PHE A 141 9.60 -20.49 17.16
CA PHE A 141 10.21 -20.30 18.48
C PHE A 141 10.32 -18.85 18.92
N GLY A 142 10.31 -17.90 17.99
CA GLY A 142 10.41 -16.46 18.26
C GLY A 142 9.10 -15.75 18.58
N GLY A 143 8.00 -16.47 18.84
CA GLY A 143 6.70 -15.91 19.21
C GLY A 143 5.94 -15.15 18.09
N LYS A 144 6.50 -15.08 16.88
CA LYS A 144 5.90 -14.39 15.73
C LYS A 144 4.83 -15.23 15.02
N ALA A 145 4.71 -16.51 15.34
CA ALA A 145 3.69 -17.39 14.76
C ALA A 145 2.27 -16.90 14.99
N LYS A 146 1.96 -16.41 16.21
CA LYS A 146 0.65 -15.84 16.55
C LYS A 146 0.29 -14.64 15.66
N HIS A 147 1.26 -13.79 15.34
CA HIS A 147 1.04 -12.63 14.46
C HIS A 147 0.70 -13.07 13.03
N ILE A 148 1.40 -14.05 12.48
CA ILE A 148 1.17 -14.57 11.13
C ILE A 148 -0.16 -15.31 11.05
N ILE A 149 -0.50 -16.12 12.04
CA ILE A 149 -1.81 -16.79 12.10
C ILE A 149 -2.93 -15.75 12.13
N ARG A 150 -2.77 -14.68 12.91
CA ARG A 150 -3.73 -13.58 12.97
C ARG A 150 -3.83 -12.86 11.61
N GLU A 151 -2.69 -12.60 10.95
CA GLU A 151 -2.65 -11.98 9.61
C GLU A 151 -3.38 -12.85 8.58
N LEU A 152 -3.15 -14.18 8.57
CA LEU A 152 -3.84 -15.11 7.69
C LEU A 152 -5.34 -15.23 7.99
N LYS A 153 -5.73 -15.26 9.26
CA LYS A 153 -7.14 -15.21 9.65
C LYS A 153 -7.80 -13.92 9.14
N THR A 154 -7.16 -12.76 9.35
CA THR A 154 -7.66 -11.48 8.85
C THR A 154 -7.71 -11.48 7.32
N ALA A 155 -6.77 -12.14 6.63
CA ALA A 155 -6.82 -12.26 5.18
C ALA A 155 -8.06 -13.01 4.68
N ASN A 156 -8.54 -14.01 5.43
CA ASN A 156 -9.76 -14.74 5.09
C ASN A 156 -11.05 -13.93 5.39
N THR A 157 -10.98 -12.94 6.27
CA THR A 157 -12.15 -12.10 6.62
C THR A 157 -12.27 -10.83 5.75
N VAL A 158 -11.27 -10.53 4.93
CA VAL A 158 -11.35 -9.40 3.98
C VAL A 158 -12.26 -9.80 2.83
N SER A 159 -13.38 -9.07 2.67
CA SER A 159 -14.35 -9.33 1.60
C SER A 159 -13.77 -9.09 0.22
N ASP A 160 -14.25 -9.83 -0.76
CA ASP A 160 -13.84 -9.66 -2.16
C ASP A 160 -14.26 -8.28 -2.70
N ASP A 161 -15.39 -7.74 -2.26
CA ASP A 161 -15.83 -6.38 -2.59
C ASP A 161 -14.80 -5.33 -2.18
N LYS A 162 -14.24 -5.46 -0.99
CA LYS A 162 -13.18 -4.56 -0.51
C LYS A 162 -11.90 -4.69 -1.35
N ILE A 163 -11.57 -5.90 -1.78
CA ILE A 163 -10.41 -6.15 -2.64
C ILE A 163 -10.64 -5.52 -4.01
N ASN A 164 -11.83 -5.71 -4.60
CA ASN A 164 -12.21 -5.13 -5.88
C ASN A 164 -12.20 -3.60 -5.83
N THR A 165 -12.78 -3.00 -4.79
CA THR A 165 -12.77 -1.55 -4.58
C THR A 165 -11.33 -1.01 -4.52
N ILE A 166 -10.44 -1.66 -3.77
CA ILE A 166 -9.02 -1.24 -3.69
C ILE A 166 -8.31 -1.44 -5.03
N THR A 167 -8.62 -2.48 -5.78
CA THR A 167 -8.07 -2.73 -7.11
C THR A 167 -8.45 -1.62 -8.06
N LEU A 168 -9.74 -1.30 -8.15
CA LEU A 168 -10.27 -0.21 -8.98
C LEU A 168 -9.68 1.16 -8.60
N MET A 169 -9.59 1.44 -7.30
CA MET A 169 -8.95 2.68 -6.82
C MET A 169 -7.49 2.77 -7.29
N ARG A 170 -6.73 1.67 -7.18
CA ARG A 170 -5.33 1.66 -7.58
C ARG A 170 -5.16 1.87 -9.08
N GLU A 171 -5.93 1.15 -9.88
CA GLU A 171 -5.90 1.28 -11.35
C GLU A 171 -6.22 2.71 -11.78
N ARG A 172 -7.26 3.31 -11.20
CA ARG A 172 -7.68 4.69 -11.52
C ARG A 172 -6.69 5.74 -10.99
N LEU A 173 -5.96 5.45 -9.93
CA LEU A 173 -4.89 6.31 -9.41
C LEU A 173 -3.54 6.09 -10.12
N GLY A 174 -3.43 5.12 -11.03
CA GLY A 174 -2.17 4.77 -11.68
C GLY A 174 -1.11 4.15 -10.75
N LEU A 175 -1.53 3.33 -9.75
CA LEU A 175 -0.67 2.75 -8.71
C LEU A 175 -0.48 1.23 -8.84
#